data_652916a0cae772248022b79e9f292ce1
#
_entry.id   652916a0cae772248022b79e9f292ce1
#
_cell.length_a   1.000
_cell.length_b   1.000
_cell.length_c   1.000
_cell.angle_alpha   90.00
_cell.angle_beta   90.00
_cell.angle_gamma   90.00
#
_symmetry.space_group_name_H-M   'P 1'
#
loop_
_entity.id
_entity.type
_entity.pdbx_description
1 polymer ?
#
loop_
_entity_poly.entity_id
_entity_poly.type
_entity_poly.pdbx_seq_one_letter_code
_entity_poly.pdbx_strand_id
1 'polypeptide(L)'
;MFSVLNVRSASDDRTAVARIRDAAIDQWGQQGFNVGLRSIAEAAGVSAALVIHHFGSKEGLRKACDEYIAEEIRSGKSASLQTKDPADWFAQMAEIESYAPMMAYLVRSMQSASDLAKMMWQRMIDNAEEYLEEGVRNGLLKPSRDPRARAKYLGVTGGGGFFLYLQMHDNPTDIRAVLRDYGEDMVLPALEIYTQGLMTDSTMYDAFLEAHEKGIPLTTTQEGEGDDGSTNRVPTAG
;
A
#
# COMPACT_ATOMS: atom_id res chain seq x y z
N MET A 1 -41.76 -28.66 22.24
CA MET A 1 -40.47 -28.05 22.56
C MET A 1 -40.07 -27.22 21.35
N PHE A 2 -40.50 -25.95 21.33
CA PHE A 2 -40.25 -25.04 20.18
C PHE A 2 -38.86 -24.48 20.30
N SER A 3 -38.01 -24.81 19.32
CA SER A 3 -36.69 -24.19 19.12
C SER A 3 -36.86 -22.72 18.84
N VAL A 4 -36.41 -21.87 19.75
CA VAL A 4 -36.35 -20.41 19.52
C VAL A 4 -35.27 -20.20 18.47
N LEU A 5 -35.66 -20.02 17.23
CA LEU A 5 -34.79 -19.49 16.18
C LEU A 5 -34.36 -18.10 16.63
N ASN A 6 -33.11 -18.01 17.07
CA ASN A 6 -32.48 -16.76 17.45
C ASN A 6 -32.29 -15.94 16.16
N VAL A 7 -33.31 -15.14 15.79
CA VAL A 7 -33.24 -14.22 14.65
C VAL A 7 -32.25 -13.12 15.04
N ARG A 8 -30.99 -13.29 14.64
CA ARG A 8 -29.99 -12.22 14.75
C ARG A 8 -30.50 -11.00 14.00
N SER A 9 -30.42 -9.82 14.61
CA SER A 9 -30.78 -8.59 13.94
C SER A 9 -29.76 -8.25 12.85
N ALA A 10 -30.17 -7.54 11.81
CA ALA A 10 -29.23 -7.08 10.75
C ALA A 10 -28.11 -6.17 11.30
N SER A 11 -28.32 -5.54 12.49
CA SER A 11 -27.28 -4.79 13.20
C SER A 11 -26.24 -5.71 13.85
N ASP A 12 -26.69 -6.84 14.46
CA ASP A 12 -25.77 -7.80 15.07
C ASP A 12 -24.89 -8.50 14.04
N ASP A 13 -25.44 -8.79 12.85
CA ASP A 13 -24.69 -9.37 11.74
C ASP A 13 -23.62 -8.40 11.19
N ARG A 14 -23.95 -7.13 11.02
CA ARG A 14 -22.97 -6.10 10.62
C ARG A 14 -21.84 -5.95 11.65
N THR A 15 -22.18 -5.97 12.93
CA THR A 15 -21.21 -5.93 14.03
C THR A 15 -20.32 -7.19 14.02
N ALA A 16 -20.87 -8.37 13.73
CA ALA A 16 -20.11 -9.62 13.63
C ALA A 16 -19.14 -9.60 12.44
N VAL A 17 -19.55 -9.11 11.28
CA VAL A 17 -18.70 -8.92 10.09
C VAL A 17 -17.50 -8.02 10.42
N ALA A 18 -17.73 -6.89 11.08
CA ALA A 18 -16.65 -5.99 11.49
C ALA A 18 -15.69 -6.66 12.47
N ARG A 19 -16.19 -7.32 13.52
CA ARG A 19 -15.34 -8.01 14.51
C ARG A 19 -14.49 -9.13 13.88
N ILE A 20 -15.06 -9.90 12.94
CA ILE A 20 -14.33 -10.97 12.25
C ILE A 20 -13.22 -10.38 11.39
N ARG A 21 -13.52 -9.32 10.63
CA ARG A 21 -12.57 -8.62 9.79
C ARG A 21 -11.43 -8.03 10.63
N ASP A 22 -11.74 -7.31 11.70
CA ASP A 22 -10.76 -6.66 12.56
C ASP A 22 -9.85 -7.68 13.25
N ALA A 23 -10.43 -8.80 13.75
CA ALA A 23 -9.66 -9.93 14.28
C ALA A 23 -8.75 -10.59 13.23
N ALA A 24 -9.22 -10.69 11.96
CA ALA A 24 -8.42 -11.23 10.87
C ALA A 24 -7.25 -10.30 10.52
N ILE A 25 -7.48 -9.00 10.43
CA ILE A 25 -6.44 -8.00 10.16
C ILE A 25 -5.36 -8.06 11.24
N ASP A 26 -5.77 -8.07 12.51
CA ASP A 26 -4.83 -8.11 13.63
C ASP A 26 -4.02 -9.41 13.63
N GLN A 27 -4.67 -10.58 13.59
CA GLN A 27 -3.97 -11.87 13.63
C GLN A 27 -3.07 -12.11 12.41
N TRP A 28 -3.53 -11.78 11.21
CA TRP A 28 -2.71 -11.95 10.02
C TRP A 28 -1.56 -10.93 9.97
N GLY A 29 -1.76 -9.72 10.47
CA GLY A 29 -0.68 -8.74 10.63
C GLY A 29 0.41 -9.23 11.57
N GLN A 30 0.04 -9.79 12.73
CA GLN A 30 0.99 -10.25 13.75
C GLN A 30 1.65 -11.60 13.40
N GLN A 31 0.86 -12.58 12.93
CA GLN A 31 1.28 -13.97 12.81
C GLN A 31 1.40 -14.46 11.37
N GLY A 32 0.97 -13.64 10.39
CA GLY A 32 0.98 -13.97 8.97
C GLY A 32 -0.24 -14.77 8.50
N PHE A 33 -0.35 -14.92 7.18
CA PHE A 33 -1.54 -15.49 6.53
C PHE A 33 -1.74 -17.00 6.73
N ASN A 34 -0.87 -17.68 7.49
CA ASN A 34 -1.07 -19.09 7.85
C ASN A 34 -2.13 -19.29 8.93
N VAL A 35 -2.46 -18.25 9.71
CA VAL A 35 -3.52 -18.30 10.72
C VAL A 35 -4.84 -18.75 10.10
N GLY A 36 -5.48 -19.74 10.73
CA GLY A 36 -6.70 -20.36 10.23
C GLY A 36 -7.98 -19.66 10.71
N LEU A 37 -9.10 -19.91 10.00
CA LEU A 37 -10.40 -19.31 10.34
C LEU A 37 -10.91 -19.63 11.76
N ARG A 38 -10.50 -20.77 12.36
CA ARG A 38 -10.90 -21.10 13.72
C ARG A 38 -10.30 -20.15 14.75
N SER A 39 -9.02 -19.83 14.63
CA SER A 39 -8.34 -18.87 15.50
C SER A 39 -8.94 -17.47 15.36
N ILE A 40 -9.21 -17.04 14.12
CA ILE A 40 -9.86 -15.75 13.85
C ILE A 40 -11.27 -15.70 14.46
N ALA A 41 -12.05 -16.76 14.31
CA ALA A 41 -13.39 -16.85 14.88
C ALA A 41 -13.37 -16.74 16.41
N GLU A 42 -12.40 -17.43 17.06
CA GLU A 42 -12.20 -17.36 18.51
C GLU A 42 -11.85 -15.95 18.96
N ALA A 43 -10.92 -15.28 18.28
CA ALA A 43 -10.54 -13.88 18.56
C ALA A 43 -11.70 -12.91 18.36
N ALA A 44 -12.55 -13.16 17.36
CA ALA A 44 -13.75 -12.35 17.09
C ALA A 44 -14.93 -12.64 18.05
N GLY A 45 -14.83 -13.68 18.90
CA GLY A 45 -15.91 -14.12 19.76
C GLY A 45 -17.12 -14.67 18.99
N VAL A 46 -16.88 -15.41 17.88
CA VAL A 46 -17.91 -15.99 17.04
C VAL A 46 -17.60 -17.46 16.71
N SER A 47 -18.55 -18.19 16.10
CA SER A 47 -18.28 -19.53 15.60
C SER A 47 -17.56 -19.49 14.24
N ALA A 48 -16.72 -20.51 13.96
CA ALA A 48 -16.11 -20.67 12.65
C ALA A 48 -17.14 -20.81 11.51
N ALA A 49 -18.30 -21.41 11.80
CA ALA A 49 -19.42 -21.50 10.85
C ALA A 49 -19.96 -20.11 10.46
N LEU A 50 -19.97 -19.16 11.40
CA LEU A 50 -20.40 -17.79 11.11
C LEU A 50 -19.41 -17.06 10.22
N VAL A 51 -18.10 -17.31 10.40
CA VAL A 51 -17.06 -16.77 9.49
C VAL A 51 -17.27 -17.27 8.06
N ILE A 52 -17.49 -18.60 7.90
CA ILE A 52 -17.77 -19.19 6.59
C ILE A 52 -19.07 -18.66 6.01
N HIS A 53 -20.11 -18.46 6.84
CA HIS A 53 -21.38 -17.89 6.38
C HIS A 53 -21.22 -16.50 5.75
N HIS A 54 -20.43 -15.61 6.38
CA HIS A 54 -20.24 -14.24 5.90
C HIS A 54 -19.24 -14.10 4.77
N PHE A 55 -18.16 -14.87 4.80
CA PHE A 55 -17.01 -14.67 3.90
C PHE A 55 -16.76 -15.83 2.93
N GLY A 56 -17.45 -16.94 3.07
CA GLY A 56 -17.35 -18.12 2.22
C GLY A 56 -16.09 -18.95 2.47
N SER A 57 -14.93 -18.32 2.43
CA SER A 57 -13.63 -18.99 2.59
C SER A 57 -12.61 -18.07 3.28
N LYS A 58 -11.41 -18.61 3.54
CA LYS A 58 -10.26 -17.82 4.03
C LYS A 58 -9.83 -16.75 3.03
N GLU A 59 -9.85 -17.10 1.75
CA GLU A 59 -9.56 -16.19 0.64
C GLU A 59 -10.62 -15.09 0.54
N GLY A 60 -11.91 -15.44 0.73
CA GLY A 60 -13.00 -14.48 0.78
C GLY A 60 -12.86 -13.47 1.95
N LEU A 61 -12.49 -13.97 3.14
CA LEU A 61 -12.19 -13.09 4.27
C LEU A 61 -10.97 -12.21 4.00
N ARG A 62 -9.89 -12.76 3.40
CA ARG A 62 -8.71 -11.98 3.05
C ARG A 62 -9.05 -10.87 2.06
N LYS A 63 -9.82 -11.18 1.02
CA LYS A 63 -10.30 -10.18 0.06
C LYS A 63 -11.10 -9.06 0.73
N ALA A 64 -11.98 -9.40 1.67
CA ALA A 64 -12.75 -8.42 2.42
C ALA A 64 -11.86 -7.53 3.32
N CYS A 65 -10.79 -8.07 3.90
CA CYS A 65 -9.79 -7.30 4.63
C CYS A 65 -9.00 -6.36 3.69
N ASP A 66 -8.56 -6.86 2.53
CA ASP A 66 -7.84 -6.07 1.53
C ASP A 66 -8.69 -4.89 1.02
N GLU A 67 -9.98 -5.14 0.74
CA GLU A 67 -10.93 -4.10 0.31
C GLU A 67 -11.17 -3.05 1.40
N TYR A 68 -11.33 -3.49 2.64
CA TYR A 68 -11.53 -2.60 3.78
C TYR A 68 -10.30 -1.70 4.01
N ILE A 69 -9.10 -2.28 4.05
CA ILE A 69 -7.86 -1.54 4.26
C ILE A 69 -7.63 -0.51 3.14
N ALA A 70 -7.85 -0.92 1.89
CA ALA A 70 -7.71 -0.01 0.75
C ALA A 70 -8.68 1.18 0.85
N GLU A 71 -9.92 0.95 1.31
CA GLU A 71 -10.93 2.00 1.50
C GLU A 71 -10.60 2.91 2.70
N GLU A 72 -10.15 2.37 3.83
CA GLU A 72 -9.74 3.17 4.99
C GLU A 72 -8.57 4.12 4.63
N ILE A 73 -7.57 3.61 3.88
CA ILE A 73 -6.46 4.42 3.40
C ILE A 73 -6.96 5.50 2.44
N ARG A 74 -7.82 5.15 1.49
CA ARG A 74 -8.42 6.11 0.56
C ARG A 74 -9.15 7.23 1.31
N SER A 75 -10.04 6.86 2.24
CA SER A 75 -10.83 7.80 3.03
C SER A 75 -9.96 8.73 3.87
N GLY A 76 -8.94 8.19 4.56
CA GLY A 76 -8.01 8.99 5.35
C GLY A 76 -7.20 9.96 4.49
N LYS A 77 -6.69 9.50 3.32
CA LYS A 77 -5.95 10.37 2.39
C LYS A 77 -6.83 11.42 1.73
N SER A 78 -8.07 11.05 1.34
CA SER A 78 -9.04 12.02 0.79
C SER A 78 -9.37 13.09 1.84
N ALA A 79 -9.62 12.71 3.09
CA ALA A 79 -9.88 13.66 4.17
C ALA A 79 -8.72 14.65 4.38
N SER A 80 -7.46 14.16 4.33
CA SER A 80 -6.27 15.01 4.44
C SER A 80 -6.15 16.03 3.29
N LEU A 81 -6.74 15.75 2.13
CA LEU A 81 -6.71 16.61 0.94
C LEU A 81 -7.97 17.49 0.78
N GLN A 82 -8.83 17.54 1.79
CA GLN A 82 -10.01 18.41 1.83
C GLN A 82 -9.80 19.66 2.68
N THR A 83 -8.80 19.68 3.53
CA THR A 83 -8.53 20.78 4.44
C THR A 83 -7.17 21.42 4.20
N LYS A 84 -7.08 22.74 4.41
CA LYS A 84 -5.82 23.51 4.46
C LYS A 84 -5.43 23.86 5.89
N ASP A 85 -6.22 23.44 6.88
CA ASP A 85 -5.93 23.72 8.28
C ASP A 85 -4.83 22.78 8.78
N PRO A 86 -3.67 23.31 9.22
CA PRO A 86 -2.62 22.48 9.81
C PRO A 86 -3.08 21.72 11.06
N ALA A 87 -4.08 22.21 11.80
CA ALA A 87 -4.58 21.54 12.99
C ALA A 87 -5.20 20.17 12.69
N ASP A 88 -5.89 20.04 11.55
CA ASP A 88 -6.46 18.76 11.11
C ASP A 88 -5.36 17.73 10.78
N TRP A 89 -4.25 18.20 10.19
CA TRP A 89 -3.09 17.37 9.90
C TRP A 89 -2.39 16.89 11.17
N PHE A 90 -2.21 17.78 12.15
CA PHE A 90 -1.64 17.40 13.45
C PHE A 90 -2.53 16.42 14.21
N ALA A 91 -3.86 16.59 14.15
CA ALA A 91 -4.79 15.63 14.73
C ALA A 91 -4.66 14.24 14.09
N GLN A 92 -4.55 14.16 12.76
CA GLN A 92 -4.34 12.89 12.05
C GLN A 92 -2.98 12.25 12.42
N MET A 93 -1.92 13.05 12.56
CA MET A 93 -0.61 12.55 12.99
C MET A 93 -0.64 12.01 14.42
N ALA A 94 -1.40 12.62 15.31
CA ALA A 94 -1.57 12.14 16.69
C ALA A 94 -2.23 10.73 16.75
N GLU A 95 -3.03 10.38 15.75
CA GLU A 95 -3.71 9.07 15.65
C GLU A 95 -2.91 8.02 14.85
N ILE A 96 -1.67 8.33 14.41
CA ILE A 96 -0.93 7.47 13.48
C ILE A 96 -0.70 6.05 14.02
N GLU A 97 -0.51 5.89 15.32
CA GLU A 97 -0.32 4.59 15.96
C GLU A 97 -1.57 3.69 15.89
N SER A 98 -2.76 4.27 15.72
CA SER A 98 -4.00 3.51 15.57
C SER A 98 -4.04 2.68 14.28
N TYR A 99 -3.25 3.07 13.28
CA TYR A 99 -3.13 2.35 12.00
C TYR A 99 -2.20 1.13 12.08
N ALA A 100 -1.57 0.85 13.24
CA ALA A 100 -0.59 -0.23 13.36
C ALA A 100 -1.12 -1.62 12.96
N PRO A 101 -2.34 -2.06 13.29
CA PRO A 101 -2.85 -3.35 12.82
C PRO A 101 -2.95 -3.43 11.29
N MET A 102 -3.46 -2.39 10.64
CA MET A 102 -3.55 -2.32 9.18
C MET A 102 -2.17 -2.29 8.54
N MET A 103 -1.23 -1.54 9.11
CA MET A 103 0.13 -1.45 8.59
C MET A 103 0.87 -2.79 8.74
N ALA A 104 0.71 -3.49 9.87
CA ALA A 104 1.25 -4.84 10.05
C ALA A 104 0.72 -5.81 8.98
N TYR A 105 -0.58 -5.76 8.71
CA TYR A 105 -1.21 -6.55 7.65
C TYR A 105 -0.64 -6.21 6.26
N LEU A 106 -0.48 -4.91 5.93
CA LEU A 106 0.11 -4.46 4.66
C LEU A 106 1.54 -4.98 4.49
N VAL A 107 2.37 -4.87 5.52
CA VAL A 107 3.75 -5.40 5.53
C VAL A 107 3.74 -6.91 5.22
N ARG A 108 2.86 -7.68 5.84
CA ARG A 108 2.69 -9.12 5.55
C ARG A 108 2.24 -9.38 4.12
N SER A 109 1.34 -8.56 3.60
CA SER A 109 0.90 -8.65 2.21
C SER A 109 2.05 -8.40 1.24
N MET A 110 2.88 -7.38 1.46
CA MET A 110 4.09 -7.12 0.65
C MET A 110 5.03 -8.33 0.63
N GLN A 111 5.27 -8.94 1.78
CA GLN A 111 6.13 -10.11 1.92
C GLN A 111 5.58 -11.37 1.23
N SER A 112 4.26 -11.47 1.08
CA SER A 112 3.62 -12.68 0.54
C SER A 112 3.80 -12.87 -0.97
N ALA A 113 4.10 -11.79 -1.73
CA ALA A 113 4.22 -11.76 -3.19
C ALA A 113 3.07 -12.49 -3.95
N SER A 114 1.89 -12.60 -3.32
CA SER A 114 0.72 -13.31 -3.84
C SER A 114 -0.05 -12.46 -4.85
N ASP A 115 -0.89 -13.09 -5.67
CA ASP A 115 -1.75 -12.37 -6.62
C ASP A 115 -2.77 -11.48 -5.90
N LEU A 116 -3.27 -11.90 -4.73
CA LEU A 116 -4.11 -11.04 -3.87
C LEU A 116 -3.37 -9.78 -3.42
N ALA A 117 -2.09 -9.90 -3.04
CA ALA A 117 -1.27 -8.75 -2.69
C ALA A 117 -1.08 -7.79 -3.88
N LYS A 118 -0.82 -8.33 -5.09
CA LYS A 118 -0.72 -7.50 -6.31
C LYS A 118 -2.02 -6.77 -6.61
N MET A 119 -3.17 -7.44 -6.49
CA MET A 119 -4.48 -6.83 -6.69
C MET A 119 -4.75 -5.72 -5.68
N MET A 120 -4.42 -5.93 -4.40
CA MET A 120 -4.54 -4.92 -3.35
C MET A 120 -3.69 -3.68 -3.69
N TRP A 121 -2.41 -3.86 -4.07
CA TRP A 121 -1.53 -2.75 -4.45
C TRP A 121 -2.04 -2.01 -5.68
N GLN A 122 -2.54 -2.72 -6.68
CA GLN A 122 -3.15 -2.09 -7.84
C GLN A 122 -4.33 -1.21 -7.45
N ARG A 123 -5.21 -1.72 -6.57
CA ARG A 123 -6.35 -0.95 -6.04
C ARG A 123 -5.90 0.28 -5.24
N MET A 124 -4.85 0.15 -4.44
CA MET A 124 -4.29 1.30 -3.69
C MET A 124 -3.75 2.39 -4.63
N ILE A 125 -3.13 2.01 -5.75
CA ILE A 125 -2.68 2.95 -6.78
C ILE A 125 -3.89 3.60 -7.48
N ASP A 126 -4.94 2.84 -7.80
CA ASP A 126 -6.17 3.36 -8.40
C ASP A 126 -6.84 4.38 -7.46
N ASN A 127 -6.97 4.04 -6.18
CA ASN A 127 -7.47 4.95 -5.16
C ASN A 127 -6.59 6.20 -5.00
N ALA A 128 -5.25 6.05 -5.13
CA ALA A 128 -4.32 7.16 -5.04
C ALA A 128 -4.51 8.15 -6.18
N GLU A 129 -4.79 7.68 -7.40
CA GLU A 129 -5.14 8.56 -8.50
C GLU A 129 -6.38 9.39 -8.18
N GLU A 130 -7.44 8.74 -7.67
CA GLU A 130 -8.70 9.40 -7.31
C GLU A 130 -8.52 10.51 -6.27
N TYR A 131 -7.93 10.20 -5.10
CA TYR A 131 -7.78 11.20 -4.02
C TYR A 131 -6.77 12.30 -4.36
N LEU A 132 -5.74 12.01 -5.17
CA LEU A 132 -4.81 13.04 -5.63
C LEU A 132 -5.51 14.03 -6.59
N GLU A 133 -6.37 13.53 -7.49
CA GLU A 133 -7.17 14.39 -8.36
C GLU A 133 -8.23 15.18 -7.57
N GLU A 134 -8.76 14.65 -6.47
CA GLU A 134 -9.56 15.43 -5.51
C GLU A 134 -8.74 16.59 -4.92
N GLY A 135 -7.51 16.34 -4.48
CA GLY A 135 -6.60 17.37 -3.99
C GLY A 135 -6.29 18.46 -5.03
N VAL A 136 -6.20 18.10 -6.32
CA VAL A 136 -6.06 19.06 -7.41
C VAL A 136 -7.33 19.90 -7.55
N ARG A 137 -8.50 19.30 -7.58
CA ARG A 137 -9.80 20.01 -7.63
C ARG A 137 -10.01 20.98 -6.47
N ASN A 138 -9.55 20.59 -5.27
CA ASN A 138 -9.63 21.39 -4.05
C ASN A 138 -8.54 22.48 -3.97
N GLY A 139 -7.62 22.54 -4.94
CA GLY A 139 -6.54 23.52 -4.98
C GLY A 139 -5.44 23.32 -3.93
N LEU A 140 -5.31 22.11 -3.38
CA LEU A 140 -4.22 21.72 -2.50
C LEU A 140 -3.01 21.17 -3.25
N LEU A 141 -3.26 20.49 -4.37
CA LEU A 141 -2.22 19.89 -5.19
C LEU A 141 -2.14 20.56 -6.57
N LYS A 142 -0.94 20.60 -7.12
CA LYS A 142 -0.73 21.00 -8.52
C LYS A 142 -1.23 19.89 -9.46
N PRO A 143 -1.80 20.23 -10.64
CA PRO A 143 -2.15 19.23 -11.64
C PRO A 143 -0.91 18.47 -12.11
N SER A 144 -1.08 17.21 -12.49
CA SER A 144 -0.03 16.38 -13.06
C SER A 144 -0.25 16.25 -14.57
N ARG A 145 0.83 16.15 -15.33
CA ARG A 145 0.79 15.78 -16.76
C ARG A 145 0.29 14.35 -16.95
N ASP A 146 0.65 13.47 -16.02
CA ASP A 146 0.22 12.06 -15.98
C ASP A 146 -0.22 11.70 -14.56
N PRO A 147 -1.52 11.86 -14.23
CA PRO A 147 -2.06 11.55 -12.91
C PRO A 147 -1.81 10.10 -12.49
N ARG A 148 -1.92 9.16 -13.44
CA ARG A 148 -1.71 7.74 -13.19
C ARG A 148 -0.27 7.42 -12.82
N ALA A 149 0.70 7.94 -13.59
CA ALA A 149 2.12 7.78 -13.29
C ALA A 149 2.49 8.41 -11.96
N ARG A 150 1.95 9.61 -11.64
CA ARG A 150 2.13 10.26 -10.34
C ARG A 150 1.60 9.39 -9.19
N ALA A 151 0.38 8.86 -9.31
CA ALA A 151 -0.21 7.98 -8.30
C ALA A 151 0.63 6.72 -8.07
N LYS A 152 1.08 6.08 -9.15
CA LYS A 152 1.97 4.91 -9.09
C LYS A 152 3.29 5.24 -8.41
N TYR A 153 3.93 6.35 -8.77
CA TYR A 153 5.19 6.78 -8.16
C TYR A 153 5.03 6.98 -6.65
N LEU A 154 4.01 7.74 -6.22
CA LEU A 154 3.76 8.01 -4.80
C LEU A 154 3.37 6.76 -4.03
N GLY A 155 2.59 5.85 -4.63
CA GLY A 155 2.25 4.57 -4.02
C GLY A 155 3.47 3.67 -3.81
N VAL A 156 4.33 3.57 -4.82
CA VAL A 156 5.55 2.74 -4.75
C VAL A 156 6.57 3.35 -3.79
N THR A 157 6.84 4.65 -3.87
CA THR A 157 7.85 5.30 -3.04
C THR A 157 7.41 5.41 -1.58
N GLY A 158 6.14 5.74 -1.32
CA GLY A 158 5.61 5.80 0.05
C GLY A 158 5.55 4.43 0.71
N GLY A 159 4.97 3.44 0.04
CA GLY A 159 4.89 2.07 0.58
C GLY A 159 6.26 1.40 0.70
N GLY A 160 7.10 1.52 -0.34
CA GLY A 160 8.47 1.00 -0.33
C GLY A 160 9.37 1.69 0.68
N GLY A 161 9.23 3.01 0.82
CA GLY A 161 9.97 3.79 1.81
C GLY A 161 9.65 3.38 3.24
N PHE A 162 8.36 3.21 3.57
CA PHE A 162 7.96 2.70 4.88
C PHE A 162 8.50 1.28 5.13
N PHE A 163 8.43 0.39 4.13
CA PHE A 163 8.96 -0.96 4.26
C PHE A 163 10.47 -0.98 4.51
N LEU A 164 11.23 -0.14 3.81
CA LEU A 164 12.66 0.00 4.04
C LEU A 164 12.96 0.58 5.43
N TYR A 165 12.23 1.61 5.85
CA TYR A 165 12.37 2.20 7.18
C TYR A 165 12.12 1.16 8.28
N LEU A 166 11.05 0.37 8.14
CA LEU A 166 10.75 -0.75 9.04
C LEU A 166 11.92 -1.75 9.15
N GLN A 167 12.56 -2.10 8.02
CA GLN A 167 13.69 -3.05 8.02
C GLN A 167 14.93 -2.48 8.71
N MET A 168 15.10 -1.16 8.72
CA MET A 168 16.23 -0.47 9.34
C MET A 168 15.98 -0.05 10.78
N HIS A 169 14.75 -0.14 11.26
CA HIS A 169 14.35 0.29 12.61
C HIS A 169 14.91 -0.65 13.68
N ASP A 170 15.33 -0.11 14.83
CA ASP A 170 15.91 -0.88 15.94
C ASP A 170 14.94 -1.92 16.53
N ASN A 171 13.64 -1.64 16.48
CA ASN A 171 12.59 -2.56 16.94
C ASN A 171 11.51 -2.76 15.84
N PRO A 172 11.80 -3.50 14.75
CA PRO A 172 10.88 -3.66 13.62
C PRO A 172 9.62 -4.48 13.95
N THR A 173 9.54 -5.11 15.12
CA THR A 173 8.37 -5.87 15.57
C THR A 173 7.32 -4.99 16.24
N ASP A 174 7.68 -3.82 16.74
CA ASP A 174 6.77 -2.84 17.31
C ASP A 174 6.31 -1.84 16.24
N ILE A 175 5.31 -2.22 15.46
CA ILE A 175 4.78 -1.39 14.36
C ILE A 175 4.25 -0.04 14.86
N ARG A 176 3.80 0.07 16.12
CA ARG A 176 3.34 1.34 16.70
C ARG A 176 4.51 2.30 16.86
N ALA A 177 5.61 1.84 17.45
CA ALA A 177 6.83 2.63 17.58
C ALA A 177 7.36 3.02 16.19
N VAL A 178 7.43 2.07 15.26
CA VAL A 178 7.89 2.34 13.88
C VAL A 178 7.04 3.40 13.19
N LEU A 179 5.72 3.37 13.34
CA LEU A 179 4.83 4.39 12.75
C LEU A 179 5.05 5.77 13.33
N ARG A 180 5.18 5.86 14.66
CA ARG A 180 5.47 7.12 15.34
C ARG A 180 6.79 7.71 14.85
N ASP A 181 7.85 6.91 14.92
CA ASP A 181 9.21 7.35 14.58
C ASP A 181 9.32 7.68 13.08
N TYR A 182 8.63 6.92 12.21
CA TYR A 182 8.50 7.25 10.79
C TYR A 182 7.80 8.59 10.56
N GLY A 183 6.75 8.88 11.33
CA GLY A 183 6.06 10.17 11.29
C GLY A 183 6.98 11.32 11.69
N GLU A 184 7.74 11.16 12.75
CA GLU A 184 8.69 12.17 13.25
C GLU A 184 9.84 12.41 12.26
N ASP A 185 10.41 11.34 11.69
CA ASP A 185 11.60 11.43 10.84
C ASP A 185 11.29 11.85 9.40
N MET A 186 10.13 11.40 8.84
CA MET A 186 9.92 11.46 7.40
C MET A 186 8.93 12.53 6.95
N VAL A 187 8.04 13.02 7.82
CA VAL A 187 6.99 13.98 7.40
C VAL A 187 7.59 15.32 7.01
N LEU A 188 8.49 15.88 7.83
CA LEU A 188 9.05 17.20 7.54
C LEU A 188 9.93 17.21 6.28
N PRO A 189 10.87 16.27 6.06
CA PRO A 189 11.62 16.17 4.82
C PRO A 189 10.73 15.94 3.59
N ALA A 190 9.67 15.14 3.71
CA ALA A 190 8.72 14.93 2.61
C ALA A 190 7.98 16.21 2.25
N LEU A 191 7.51 16.98 3.24
CA LEU A 191 6.86 18.27 3.01
C LEU A 191 7.80 19.28 2.37
N GLU A 192 9.06 19.33 2.77
CA GLU A 192 10.07 20.16 2.13
C GLU A 192 10.21 19.83 0.64
N ILE A 193 10.43 18.55 0.31
CA ILE A 193 10.56 18.08 -1.08
C ILE A 193 9.29 18.40 -1.89
N TYR A 194 8.10 18.17 -1.33
CA TYR A 194 6.84 18.39 -2.05
C TYR A 194 6.49 19.87 -2.25
N THR A 195 6.94 20.75 -1.37
CA THR A 195 6.61 22.17 -1.44
C THR A 195 7.70 23.02 -2.08
N GLN A 196 8.98 22.75 -1.75
CA GLN A 196 10.13 23.52 -2.22
C GLN A 196 10.77 22.88 -3.46
N GLY A 197 10.63 21.55 -3.62
CA GLY A 197 11.35 20.77 -4.62
C GLY A 197 12.79 20.46 -4.21
N LEU A 198 13.41 19.49 -4.88
CA LEU A 198 14.80 19.09 -4.63
C LEU A 198 15.77 19.75 -5.63
N MET A 199 15.31 19.97 -6.85
CA MET A 199 16.12 20.54 -7.94
C MET A 199 16.00 22.06 -7.94
N THR A 200 17.09 22.75 -8.27
CA THR A 200 17.13 24.22 -8.37
C THR A 200 16.38 24.78 -9.58
N ASP A 201 16.21 23.96 -10.63
CA ASP A 201 15.49 24.31 -11.86
C ASP A 201 14.87 23.08 -12.52
N SER A 202 14.15 23.28 -13.62
CA SER A 202 13.46 22.24 -14.38
C SER A 202 14.26 21.66 -15.55
N THR A 203 15.52 22.08 -15.76
CA THR A 203 16.31 21.75 -16.97
C THR A 203 16.30 20.25 -17.29
N MET A 204 16.55 19.41 -16.29
CA MET A 204 16.56 17.94 -16.49
C MET A 204 15.16 17.40 -16.78
N TYR A 205 14.15 17.89 -16.08
CA TYR A 205 12.78 17.48 -16.34
C TYR A 205 12.33 17.84 -17.77
N ASP A 206 12.62 19.04 -18.22
CA ASP A 206 12.24 19.53 -19.55
C ASP A 206 12.98 18.73 -20.64
N ALA A 207 14.27 18.41 -20.45
CA ALA A 207 15.05 17.59 -21.38
C ALA A 207 14.49 16.16 -21.48
N PHE A 208 14.14 15.53 -20.36
CA PHE A 208 13.52 14.20 -20.36
C PHE A 208 12.12 14.21 -20.97
N LEU A 209 11.35 15.27 -20.76
CA LEU A 209 10.04 15.43 -21.36
C LEU A 209 10.14 15.55 -22.89
N GLU A 210 11.07 16.37 -23.40
CA GLU A 210 11.32 16.53 -24.83
C GLU A 210 11.78 15.19 -25.47
N ALA A 211 12.68 14.45 -24.79
CA ALA A 211 13.11 13.13 -25.26
C ALA A 211 11.94 12.15 -25.34
N HIS A 212 11.07 12.14 -24.33
CA HIS A 212 9.88 11.28 -24.31
C HIS A 212 8.90 11.62 -25.44
N GLU A 213 8.65 12.91 -25.71
CA GLU A 213 7.78 13.38 -26.80
C GLU A 213 8.33 13.02 -28.18
N LYS A 214 9.66 13.00 -28.32
CA LYS A 214 10.35 12.56 -29.54
C LYS A 214 10.46 11.04 -29.70
N GLY A 215 9.97 10.26 -28.72
CA GLY A 215 10.07 8.80 -28.71
C GLY A 215 11.50 8.27 -28.56
N ILE A 216 12.40 9.07 -27.97
CA ILE A 216 13.79 8.67 -27.69
C ILE A 216 13.78 7.74 -26.47
N PRO A 217 14.31 6.50 -26.56
CA PRO A 217 14.38 5.61 -25.42
C PRO A 217 15.25 6.22 -24.31
N LEU A 218 14.73 6.23 -23.07
CA LEU A 218 15.49 6.72 -21.89
C LEU A 218 16.55 5.72 -21.41
N THR A 219 16.49 4.48 -21.92
CA THR A 219 17.48 3.43 -21.66
C THR A 219 17.93 2.84 -22.99
N THR A 220 19.23 2.79 -23.23
CA THR A 220 19.82 2.06 -24.37
C THR A 220 19.76 0.56 -24.03
N THR A 221 18.94 -0.20 -24.73
CA THR A 221 19.13 -1.65 -24.78
C THR A 221 20.42 -1.86 -25.55
N GLN A 222 21.52 -2.21 -24.89
CA GLN A 222 22.67 -2.76 -25.59
C GLN A 222 22.20 -4.09 -26.19
N GLU A 223 21.80 -4.07 -27.46
CA GLU A 223 21.78 -5.29 -28.26
C GLU A 223 23.23 -5.76 -28.31
N GLY A 224 23.49 -6.92 -27.71
CA GLY A 224 24.81 -7.52 -27.71
C GLY A 224 25.32 -7.62 -29.14
N GLU A 225 26.42 -6.95 -29.44
CA GLU A 225 27.21 -7.24 -30.63
C GLU A 225 27.49 -8.73 -30.61
N GLY A 226 26.91 -9.43 -31.58
CA GLY A 226 27.15 -10.83 -31.81
C GLY A 226 28.66 -11.04 -31.99
N ASP A 227 29.19 -11.89 -31.14
CA ASP A 227 30.54 -12.46 -31.27
C ASP A 227 30.65 -13.14 -32.67
N ASP A 228 31.25 -12.42 -33.61
CA ASP A 228 31.63 -12.93 -34.92
C ASP A 228 32.80 -13.88 -34.70
N GLY A 229 32.46 -15.17 -34.55
CA GLY A 229 33.39 -16.25 -34.37
C GLY A 229 34.40 -16.38 -35.51
N SER A 230 35.41 -15.56 -35.55
CA SER A 230 36.58 -15.74 -36.38
C SER A 230 37.38 -16.97 -35.91
N THR A 231 37.14 -18.10 -36.55
CA THR A 231 37.92 -19.33 -36.47
C THR A 231 39.36 -19.08 -36.87
N ASN A 232 40.25 -18.92 -35.89
CA ASN A 232 41.67 -18.91 -36.10
C ASN A 232 42.18 -20.35 -36.19
N ARG A 233 42.37 -20.86 -37.46
CA ARG A 233 43.06 -22.10 -37.75
C ARG A 233 44.57 -21.94 -37.46
N VAL A 234 45.06 -22.67 -36.46
CA VAL A 234 46.48 -22.87 -36.25
C VAL A 234 47.03 -23.82 -37.30
N PRO A 235 48.13 -23.49 -38.03
CA PRO A 235 48.80 -24.44 -38.93
C PRO A 235 49.66 -25.39 -38.12
N THR A 236 49.46 -26.70 -38.27
CA THR A 236 50.39 -27.74 -37.81
C THR A 236 51.62 -27.75 -38.75
N ALA A 237 52.77 -27.47 -38.19
CA ALA A 237 54.07 -27.72 -38.85
C ALA A 237 54.56 -29.13 -38.50
N GLY A 238 55.13 -29.81 -39.51
CA GLY A 238 55.63 -31.12 -39.64
C GLY A 238 56.67 -31.69 -38.70
#